data_b45bacfe9ee4e22f13066a2ec1213740
#
_entry.id   b45bacfe9ee4e22f13066a2ec1213740
#
_cell.length_a   1.000
_cell.length_b   1.000
_cell.length_c   1.000
_cell.angle_alpha   90.00
_cell.angle_beta   90.00
_cell.angle_gamma   90.00
#
_symmetry.space_group_name_H-M   'P 1'
#
loop_
_entity.id
_entity.type
_entity.pdbx_description
1 polymer ?
#
loop_
_entity_poly.entity_id
_entity_poly.type
_entity_poly.pdbx_seq_one_letter_code
_entity_poly.pdbx_strand_id
1 'polypeptide(L)'
;MQKDFYIGVDISKKTIDVAIYKKEKASKASVCEKFSNSPDGFKEMKRWLRKCGVSLTNALFCMEATGHYTYDLCLFLEQQEVSYSVQSPLHLKRSFGLTHGKNDKVDAYRIASYAYLHREDIKLSQLATNSIRKLKALMAERKSLVVEIARCKAQLKEVGSHSSSPGTIKRTKELLEFLETQVQDIEKDMAQTIDSDAELKNNYQLLLTISGIGIVNAVNTIVATHNFKMFDNARQYASYIGVAPFEH
;
A
#
# COMPACT_ATOMS: atom_id res chain seq x y z
N MET A 1 2.43 -12.59 19.92
CA MET A 1 2.34 -11.36 20.75
C MET A 1 0.94 -11.28 21.34
N GLN A 2 0.78 -11.42 22.66
CA GLN A 2 -0.55 -11.46 23.28
C GLN A 2 -0.98 -10.03 23.60
N LYS A 3 -2.07 -9.58 22.98
CA LYS A 3 -2.74 -8.31 23.26
C LYS A 3 -4.08 -8.60 23.92
N ASP A 4 -4.58 -7.67 24.74
CA ASP A 4 -5.87 -7.84 25.44
C ASP A 4 -7.05 -7.47 24.54
N PHE A 5 -6.83 -6.57 23.59
CA PHE A 5 -7.88 -6.06 22.72
C PHE A 5 -7.51 -6.23 21.24
N TYR A 6 -8.46 -6.70 20.46
CA TYR A 6 -8.35 -6.84 19.01
C TYR A 6 -9.41 -5.95 18.37
N ILE A 7 -8.94 -4.99 17.59
CA ILE A 7 -9.78 -3.95 17.00
C ILE A 7 -9.82 -4.18 15.49
N GLY A 8 -11.01 -4.45 14.97
CA GLY A 8 -11.22 -4.53 13.53
C GLY A 8 -11.72 -3.20 12.98
N VAL A 9 -11.17 -2.81 11.85
CA VAL A 9 -11.57 -1.57 11.18
C VAL A 9 -11.92 -1.87 9.73
N ASP A 10 -13.17 -1.60 9.36
CA ASP A 10 -13.59 -1.54 7.97
C ASP A 10 -13.50 -0.10 7.48
N ILE A 11 -12.77 0.11 6.36
CA ILE A 11 -12.36 1.44 5.92
C ILE A 11 -12.98 1.77 4.57
N SER A 12 -13.68 2.89 4.53
CA SER A 12 -14.17 3.51 3.30
C SER A 12 -13.52 4.88 3.07
N LYS A 13 -13.79 5.49 1.93
CA LYS A 13 -13.25 6.81 1.58
C LYS A 13 -13.57 7.87 2.64
N LYS A 14 -14.79 7.87 3.20
CA LYS A 14 -15.27 8.95 4.09
C LYS A 14 -15.39 8.51 5.55
N THR A 15 -15.54 7.22 5.81
CA THR A 15 -15.84 6.69 7.14
C THR A 15 -15.05 5.44 7.44
N ILE A 16 -14.87 5.17 8.72
CA ILE A 16 -14.36 3.92 9.26
C ILE A 16 -15.40 3.33 10.23
N ASP A 17 -15.66 2.04 10.13
CA ASP A 17 -16.45 1.27 11.08
C ASP A 17 -15.48 0.49 11.97
N VAL A 18 -15.55 0.66 13.29
CA VAL A 18 -14.61 0.13 14.26
C VAL A 18 -15.30 -0.82 15.20
N ALA A 19 -14.78 -2.03 15.35
CA ALA A 19 -15.32 -3.05 16.23
C ALA A 19 -14.27 -3.56 17.22
N ILE A 20 -14.71 -3.83 18.45
CA ILE A 20 -13.89 -4.40 19.53
C ILE A 20 -14.24 -5.87 19.70
N TYR A 21 -13.25 -6.75 19.53
CA TYR A 21 -13.37 -8.15 19.92
C TYR A 21 -12.94 -8.35 21.37
N LYS A 22 -13.83 -8.93 22.20
CA LYS A 22 -13.56 -9.28 23.61
C LYS A 22 -13.70 -10.79 23.79
N LYS A 23 -12.64 -11.43 24.26
CA LYS A 23 -12.59 -12.88 24.49
C LYS A 23 -13.67 -13.38 25.47
N GLU A 24 -13.95 -12.60 26.54
CA GLU A 24 -14.78 -13.05 27.65
C GLU A 24 -16.30 -12.89 27.43
N LYS A 25 -16.71 -12.21 26.37
CA LYS A 25 -18.13 -12.05 26.03
C LYS A 25 -18.41 -12.61 24.63
N ALA A 26 -18.66 -13.92 24.60
CA ALA A 26 -19.39 -14.56 23.49
C ALA A 26 -20.84 -14.00 23.36
N SER A 27 -21.15 -12.86 23.96
CA SER A 27 -22.44 -12.21 23.85
C SER A 27 -22.50 -11.39 22.56
N LYS A 28 -23.57 -11.59 21.81
CA LYS A 28 -23.92 -11.09 20.49
C LYS A 28 -23.92 -9.55 20.30
N ALA A 29 -23.51 -8.76 21.28
CA ALA A 29 -23.38 -7.31 21.14
C ALA A 29 -21.91 -6.96 20.86
N SER A 30 -21.52 -7.02 19.59
CA SER A 30 -20.29 -6.40 19.13
C SER A 30 -20.37 -4.90 19.44
N VAL A 31 -19.40 -4.39 20.20
CA VAL A 31 -19.29 -2.95 20.41
C VAL A 31 -18.68 -2.38 19.13
N CYS A 32 -19.53 -1.80 18.29
CA CYS A 32 -19.13 -1.19 17.01
C CYS A 32 -19.57 0.26 16.98
N GLU A 33 -18.72 1.12 16.43
CA GLU A 33 -19.02 2.54 16.25
C GLU A 33 -18.44 3.03 14.92
N LYS A 34 -19.08 4.03 14.32
CA LYS A 34 -18.68 4.63 13.04
C LYS A 34 -18.08 6.02 13.27
N PHE A 35 -16.95 6.29 12.60
CA PHE A 35 -16.24 7.57 12.67
C PHE A 35 -15.92 8.07 11.27
N SER A 36 -15.60 9.37 11.14
CA SER A 36 -15.07 9.90 9.90
C SER A 36 -13.63 9.38 9.65
N ASN A 37 -13.31 9.09 8.39
CA ASN A 37 -11.94 8.76 7.98
C ASN A 37 -11.11 10.05 7.84
N SER A 38 -10.80 10.66 8.98
CA SER A 38 -10.12 11.95 9.09
C SER A 38 -9.39 12.06 10.44
N PRO A 39 -8.41 12.99 10.57
CA PRO A 39 -7.69 13.17 11.83
C PRO A 39 -8.59 13.40 13.05
N ASP A 40 -9.71 14.11 12.88
CA ASP A 40 -10.65 14.35 13.98
C ASP A 40 -11.47 13.11 14.31
N GLY A 41 -11.90 12.34 13.31
CA GLY A 41 -12.57 11.06 13.53
C GLY A 41 -11.66 10.05 14.23
N PHE A 42 -10.37 10.06 13.97
CA PHE A 42 -9.41 9.19 14.70
C PHE A 42 -9.25 9.60 16.16
N LYS A 43 -9.29 10.90 16.46
CA LYS A 43 -9.32 11.38 17.86
C LYS A 43 -10.63 11.00 18.57
N GLU A 44 -11.76 11.01 17.86
CA GLU A 44 -13.05 10.56 18.38
C GLU A 44 -13.05 9.06 18.64
N MET A 45 -12.56 8.26 17.69
CA MET A 45 -12.34 6.82 17.86
C MET A 45 -11.47 6.53 19.09
N LYS A 46 -10.34 7.23 19.26
CA LYS A 46 -9.46 7.06 20.43
C LYS A 46 -10.20 7.35 21.74
N ARG A 47 -11.02 8.43 21.80
CA ARG A 47 -11.83 8.76 22.98
C ARG A 47 -12.88 7.69 23.27
N TRP A 48 -13.55 7.19 22.23
CA TRP A 48 -14.55 6.12 22.35
C TRP A 48 -13.93 4.81 22.85
N LEU A 49 -12.79 4.39 22.28
CA LEU A 49 -12.06 3.20 22.71
C LEU A 49 -11.69 3.27 24.20
N ARG A 50 -11.21 4.43 24.67
CA ARG A 50 -10.92 4.66 26.09
C ARG A 50 -12.19 4.52 26.98
N LYS A 51 -13.33 5.06 26.55
CA LYS A 51 -14.63 4.88 27.25
C LYS A 51 -15.05 3.42 27.30
N CYS A 52 -14.70 2.61 26.32
CA CYS A 52 -14.92 1.15 26.29
C CYS A 52 -13.90 0.37 27.13
N GLY A 53 -12.97 1.03 27.81
CA GLY A 53 -11.92 0.41 28.64
C GLY A 53 -10.76 -0.17 27.84
N VAL A 54 -10.59 0.25 26.56
CA VAL A 54 -9.47 -0.22 25.71
C VAL A 54 -8.25 0.64 25.93
N SER A 55 -7.13 0.01 26.32
CA SER A 55 -5.80 0.62 26.29
C SER A 55 -5.21 0.44 24.88
N LEU A 56 -4.88 1.55 24.24
CA LEU A 56 -4.30 1.51 22.87
C LEU A 56 -2.96 0.78 22.80
N THR A 57 -2.11 0.89 23.85
CA THR A 57 -0.82 0.20 23.94
C THR A 57 -0.96 -1.31 24.01
N ASN A 58 -2.12 -1.79 24.51
CA ASN A 58 -2.44 -3.20 24.62
C ASN A 58 -3.49 -3.68 23.62
N ALA A 59 -3.65 -2.91 22.52
CA ALA A 59 -4.55 -3.23 21.42
C ALA A 59 -3.76 -3.62 20.15
N LEU A 60 -4.35 -4.52 19.36
CA LEU A 60 -3.94 -4.80 17.99
C LEU A 60 -5.06 -4.36 17.05
N PHE A 61 -4.77 -3.42 16.19
CA PHE A 61 -5.67 -3.03 15.11
C PHE A 61 -5.48 -3.94 13.91
N CYS A 62 -6.56 -4.35 13.29
CA CYS A 62 -6.54 -5.07 12.02
C CYS A 62 -7.50 -4.40 11.04
N MET A 63 -7.09 -4.28 9.79
CA MET A 63 -7.86 -3.64 8.74
C MET A 63 -7.60 -4.27 7.38
N GLU A 64 -8.56 -4.13 6.46
CA GLU A 64 -8.39 -4.55 5.08
C GLU A 64 -7.55 -3.52 4.30
N ALA A 65 -6.72 -4.00 3.37
CA ALA A 65 -5.95 -3.15 2.46
C ALA A 65 -6.88 -2.51 1.42
N THR A 66 -7.34 -1.27 1.68
CA THR A 66 -8.21 -0.48 0.80
C THR A 66 -7.44 0.63 0.05
N GLY A 67 -6.16 0.39 -0.20
CA GLY A 67 -5.29 1.33 -0.93
C GLY A 67 -5.00 2.61 -0.14
N HIS A 68 -5.29 3.77 -0.72
CA HIS A 68 -4.96 5.06 -0.10
C HIS A 68 -5.77 5.38 1.15
N TYR A 69 -6.95 4.77 1.32
CA TYR A 69 -7.86 5.11 2.42
C TYR A 69 -7.38 4.61 3.79
N THR A 70 -6.50 3.60 3.82
CA THR A 70 -5.90 3.08 5.07
C THR A 70 -4.74 3.94 5.58
N TYR A 71 -4.14 4.76 4.71
CA TYR A 71 -2.88 5.43 5.01
C TYR A 71 -2.96 6.36 6.23
N ASP A 72 -3.96 7.26 6.27
CA ASP A 72 -4.07 8.27 7.33
C ASP A 72 -4.33 7.62 8.70
N LEU A 73 -5.10 6.53 8.74
CA LEU A 73 -5.30 5.76 9.96
C LEU A 73 -4.01 5.06 10.40
N CYS A 74 -3.27 4.44 9.48
CA CYS A 74 -1.98 3.82 9.81
C CYS A 74 -0.99 4.86 10.36
N LEU A 75 -0.90 6.04 9.74
CA LEU A 75 -0.06 7.13 10.22
C LEU A 75 -0.45 7.56 11.64
N PHE A 76 -1.76 7.71 11.90
CA PHE A 76 -2.26 8.02 13.24
C PHE A 76 -1.88 6.93 14.26
N LEU A 77 -2.01 5.65 13.90
CA LEU A 77 -1.66 4.53 14.79
C LEU A 77 -0.16 4.49 15.09
N GLU A 78 0.71 4.74 14.09
CA GLU A 78 2.16 4.83 14.29
C GLU A 78 2.55 5.98 15.22
N GLN A 79 1.93 7.16 15.03
CA GLN A 79 2.14 8.31 15.93
C GLN A 79 1.71 8.05 17.37
N GLN A 80 0.84 7.08 17.58
CA GLN A 80 0.39 6.66 18.92
C GLN A 80 1.10 5.38 19.42
N GLU A 81 2.10 4.89 18.68
CA GLU A 81 2.85 3.65 18.97
C GLU A 81 1.94 2.42 19.13
N VAL A 82 0.85 2.39 18.36
CA VAL A 82 -0.15 1.32 18.39
C VAL A 82 0.18 0.27 17.35
N SER A 83 0.19 -1.00 17.77
CA SER A 83 0.38 -2.14 16.86
C SER A 83 -0.81 -2.29 15.91
N TYR A 84 -0.53 -2.46 14.62
CA TYR A 84 -1.57 -2.71 13.62
C TYR A 84 -1.12 -3.70 12.55
N SER A 85 -2.10 -4.27 11.85
CA SER A 85 -1.91 -5.18 10.74
C SER A 85 -2.88 -4.84 9.61
N VAL A 86 -2.34 -4.65 8.41
CA VAL A 86 -3.12 -4.44 7.18
C VAL A 86 -3.13 -5.76 6.41
N GLN A 87 -4.31 -6.33 6.23
CA GLN A 87 -4.48 -7.65 5.64
C GLN A 87 -5.02 -7.58 4.21
N SER A 88 -4.59 -8.52 3.38
CA SER A 88 -5.13 -8.67 2.03
C SER A 88 -6.63 -9.01 2.08
N PRO A 89 -7.46 -8.38 1.21
CA PRO A 89 -8.88 -8.74 1.05
C PRO A 89 -9.10 -10.23 0.84
N LEU A 90 -8.20 -10.86 0.10
CA LEU A 90 -8.28 -12.29 -0.19
C LEU A 90 -8.08 -13.16 1.07
N HIS A 91 -7.12 -12.78 1.93
CA HIS A 91 -6.88 -13.50 3.20
C HIS A 91 -8.08 -13.38 4.14
N LEU A 92 -8.62 -12.18 4.29
CA LEU A 92 -9.82 -11.95 5.11
C LEU A 92 -11.01 -12.76 4.57
N LYS A 93 -11.30 -12.69 3.27
CA LYS A 93 -12.41 -13.44 2.66
C LYS A 93 -12.29 -14.95 2.83
N ARG A 94 -11.10 -15.51 2.65
CA ARG A 94 -10.86 -16.95 2.84
C ARG A 94 -11.08 -17.41 4.28
N SER A 95 -10.75 -16.54 5.26
CA SER A 95 -10.93 -16.86 6.66
C SER A 95 -12.40 -16.81 7.12
N PHE A 96 -13.24 -15.99 6.46
CA PHE A 96 -14.66 -15.86 6.87
C PHE A 96 -15.62 -16.87 6.24
N GLY A 97 -15.18 -17.63 5.23
CA GLY A 97 -16.05 -18.53 4.47
C GLY A 97 -17.12 -17.81 3.65
N LEU A 98 -18.09 -18.59 3.13
CA LEU A 98 -19.25 -18.04 2.40
C LEU A 98 -20.23 -17.43 3.39
N THR A 99 -20.28 -16.12 3.46
CA THR A 99 -21.24 -15.41 4.33
C THR A 99 -22.15 -14.53 3.51
N HIS A 100 -23.47 -14.70 3.67
CA HIS A 100 -24.49 -13.85 3.09
C HIS A 100 -24.74 -12.63 3.97
N GLY A 101 -24.81 -11.44 3.37
CA GLY A 101 -25.16 -10.17 3.99
C GLY A 101 -23.98 -9.20 4.16
N LYS A 102 -24.02 -8.08 3.44
CA LYS A 102 -23.13 -6.92 3.65
C LYS A 102 -23.71 -6.03 4.75
N ASN A 103 -22.95 -5.89 5.83
CA ASN A 103 -23.18 -4.88 6.85
C ASN A 103 -21.83 -4.44 7.42
N ASP A 104 -21.46 -3.19 7.22
CA ASP A 104 -20.16 -2.62 7.59
C ASP A 104 -19.77 -2.92 9.05
N LYS A 105 -20.74 -2.88 9.99
CA LYS A 105 -20.52 -3.24 11.40
C LYS A 105 -20.14 -4.72 11.57
N VAL A 106 -20.74 -5.60 10.79
CA VAL A 106 -20.44 -7.04 10.81
C VAL A 106 -19.05 -7.28 10.23
N ASP A 107 -18.67 -6.53 9.20
CA ASP A 107 -17.38 -6.68 8.55
C ASP A 107 -16.23 -6.19 9.45
N ALA A 108 -16.39 -5.05 10.13
CA ALA A 108 -15.43 -4.60 11.16
C ALA A 108 -15.26 -5.63 12.29
N TYR A 109 -16.35 -6.24 12.77
CA TYR A 109 -16.27 -7.27 13.82
C TYR A 109 -15.60 -8.56 13.32
N ARG A 110 -15.84 -8.96 12.07
CA ARG A 110 -15.16 -10.10 11.45
C ARG A 110 -13.66 -9.87 11.37
N ILE A 111 -13.25 -8.66 10.98
CA ILE A 111 -11.83 -8.27 10.95
C ILE A 111 -11.22 -8.34 12.36
N ALA A 112 -11.93 -7.88 13.38
CA ALA A 112 -11.47 -7.99 14.78
C ALA A 112 -11.35 -9.45 15.23
N SER A 113 -12.32 -10.30 14.87
CA SER A 113 -12.30 -11.73 15.14
C SER A 113 -11.15 -12.44 14.44
N TYR A 114 -10.88 -12.09 13.19
CA TYR A 114 -9.72 -12.56 12.44
C TYR A 114 -8.42 -12.26 13.16
N ALA A 115 -8.24 -11.01 13.60
CA ALA A 115 -7.05 -10.59 14.33
C ALA A 115 -6.83 -11.41 15.62
N TYR A 116 -7.90 -11.74 16.33
CA TYR A 116 -7.83 -12.59 17.52
C TYR A 116 -7.48 -14.05 17.18
N LEU A 117 -8.14 -14.62 16.15
CA LEU A 117 -7.92 -16.02 15.76
C LEU A 117 -6.49 -16.26 15.26
N HIS A 118 -5.94 -15.29 14.53
CA HIS A 118 -4.59 -15.36 13.95
C HIS A 118 -3.53 -14.62 14.76
N ARG A 119 -3.77 -14.26 16.02
CA ARG A 119 -2.90 -13.41 16.86
C ARG A 119 -1.47 -13.92 17.03
N GLU A 120 -1.24 -15.21 16.82
CA GLU A 120 0.09 -15.82 16.93
C GLU A 120 0.90 -15.67 15.65
N ASP A 121 0.22 -15.67 14.48
CA ASP A 121 0.84 -15.65 13.16
C ASP A 121 0.68 -14.32 12.42
N ILE A 122 -0.17 -13.41 12.95
CA ILE A 122 -0.45 -12.14 12.31
C ILE A 122 0.79 -11.24 12.26
N LYS A 123 1.21 -10.85 11.06
CA LYS A 123 2.33 -9.92 10.89
C LYS A 123 1.89 -8.48 11.13
N LEU A 124 2.68 -7.77 11.93
CA LEU A 124 2.48 -6.34 12.12
C LEU A 124 2.89 -5.59 10.84
N SER A 125 2.12 -4.56 10.51
CA SER A 125 2.40 -3.68 9.40
C SER A 125 3.15 -2.45 9.88
N GLN A 126 3.92 -1.87 8.96
CA GLN A 126 4.59 -0.59 9.13
C GLN A 126 4.41 0.20 7.83
N LEU A 127 4.25 1.51 7.94
CA LEU A 127 4.23 2.36 6.77
C LEU A 127 5.59 2.38 6.10
N ALA A 128 5.58 2.40 4.78
CA ALA A 128 6.79 2.69 4.02
C ALA A 128 7.33 4.09 4.39
N THR A 129 8.66 4.23 4.45
CA THR A 129 9.31 5.52 4.73
C THR A 129 8.88 6.59 3.72
N ASN A 130 9.05 7.85 4.06
CA ASN A 130 8.75 8.96 3.15
C ASN A 130 9.50 8.82 1.82
N SER A 131 10.76 8.39 1.87
CA SER A 131 11.60 8.16 0.70
C SER A 131 11.01 7.08 -0.20
N ILE A 132 10.59 5.93 0.35
CA ILE A 132 9.97 4.85 -0.43
C ILE A 132 8.64 5.28 -1.03
N ARG A 133 7.82 6.04 -0.29
CA ARG A 133 6.55 6.57 -0.81
C ARG A 133 6.76 7.55 -1.94
N LYS A 134 7.75 8.45 -1.81
CA LYS A 134 8.13 9.39 -2.87
C LYS A 134 8.61 8.63 -4.11
N LEU A 135 9.49 7.63 -3.95
CA LEU A 135 9.92 6.79 -5.06
C LEU A 135 8.75 6.06 -5.74
N LYS A 136 7.80 5.54 -4.97
CA LYS A 136 6.59 4.90 -5.51
C LYS A 136 5.75 5.86 -6.36
N ALA A 137 5.58 7.10 -5.91
CA ALA A 137 4.86 8.14 -6.67
C ALA A 137 5.59 8.49 -7.97
N LEU A 138 6.89 8.76 -7.89
CA LEU A 138 7.74 9.06 -9.07
C LEU A 138 7.74 7.90 -10.08
N MET A 139 7.77 6.65 -9.62
CA MET A 139 7.66 5.48 -10.50
C MET A 139 6.31 5.39 -11.22
N ALA A 140 5.22 5.71 -10.54
CA ALA A 140 3.88 5.72 -11.15
C ALA A 140 3.77 6.82 -12.21
N GLU A 141 4.29 8.01 -11.92
CA GLU A 141 4.33 9.14 -12.84
C GLU A 141 5.19 8.82 -14.08
N ARG A 142 6.43 8.31 -13.86
CA ARG A 142 7.30 7.85 -14.92
C ARG A 142 6.62 6.83 -15.83
N LYS A 143 5.94 5.84 -15.24
CA LYS A 143 5.20 4.82 -16.00
C LYS A 143 4.13 5.43 -16.89
N SER A 144 3.39 6.41 -16.41
CA SER A 144 2.37 7.11 -17.19
C SER A 144 3.00 7.83 -18.38
N LEU A 145 4.08 8.58 -18.18
CA LEU A 145 4.78 9.29 -19.26
C LEU A 145 5.38 8.33 -20.28
N VAL A 146 5.96 7.22 -19.88
CA VAL A 146 6.51 6.21 -20.81
C VAL A 146 5.41 5.60 -21.69
N VAL A 147 4.20 5.41 -21.17
CA VAL A 147 3.05 4.96 -21.98
C VAL A 147 2.67 6.00 -23.04
N GLU A 148 2.63 7.30 -22.67
CA GLU A 148 2.34 8.38 -23.61
C GLU A 148 3.45 8.54 -24.66
N ILE A 149 4.72 8.41 -24.28
CA ILE A 149 5.86 8.37 -25.21
C ILE A 149 5.69 7.25 -26.24
N ALA A 150 5.35 6.04 -25.78
CA ALA A 150 5.12 4.91 -26.68
C ALA A 150 3.97 5.19 -27.67
N ARG A 151 2.90 5.83 -27.18
CA ARG A 151 1.76 6.25 -28.01
C ARG A 151 2.18 7.28 -29.07
N CYS A 152 2.94 8.31 -28.69
CA CYS A 152 3.44 9.32 -29.63
C CYS A 152 4.36 8.68 -30.69
N LYS A 153 5.24 7.77 -30.30
CA LYS A 153 6.12 7.04 -31.24
C LYS A 153 5.33 6.18 -32.22
N ALA A 154 4.28 5.49 -31.74
CA ALA A 154 3.39 4.72 -32.62
C ALA A 154 2.67 5.61 -33.64
N GLN A 155 2.13 6.75 -33.19
CA GLN A 155 1.49 7.72 -34.07
C GLN A 155 2.46 8.26 -35.16
N LEU A 156 3.69 8.61 -34.79
CA LEU A 156 4.69 9.06 -35.75
C LEU A 156 5.07 7.98 -36.77
N LYS A 157 5.05 6.71 -36.39
CA LYS A 157 5.30 5.58 -37.29
C LYS A 157 4.16 5.37 -38.28
N GLU A 158 2.90 5.48 -37.86
CA GLU A 158 1.72 5.35 -38.70
C GLU A 158 1.59 6.51 -39.69
N VAL A 159 1.89 7.72 -39.23
CA VAL A 159 1.86 8.95 -40.02
C VAL A 159 2.87 8.93 -41.17
N GLY A 160 4.00 8.24 -40.98
CA GLY A 160 4.98 8.04 -42.07
C GLY A 160 4.48 7.18 -43.24
N SER A 161 3.36 6.48 -43.07
CA SER A 161 2.75 5.59 -44.08
C SER A 161 1.52 6.20 -44.77
N HIS A 162 0.91 7.28 -44.27
CA HIS A 162 -0.31 7.91 -44.81
C HIS A 162 -0.26 9.44 -44.71
N SER A 163 -0.98 10.16 -45.59
CA SER A 163 -1.00 11.63 -45.77
C SER A 163 -1.39 12.43 -44.50
N SER A 164 -0.52 12.52 -43.54
CA SER A 164 -0.73 13.42 -42.40
C SER A 164 -0.12 14.78 -42.62
N SER A 165 -0.77 15.83 -42.14
CA SER A 165 -0.30 17.21 -42.26
C SER A 165 1.10 17.38 -41.63
N PRO A 166 2.06 18.06 -42.27
CA PRO A 166 3.38 18.36 -41.69
C PRO A 166 3.30 19.03 -40.32
N GLY A 167 2.26 19.83 -40.06
CA GLY A 167 2.00 20.46 -38.78
C GLY A 167 1.65 19.47 -37.67
N THR A 168 0.97 18.35 -37.99
CA THR A 168 0.67 17.30 -37.01
C THR A 168 1.94 16.57 -36.59
N ILE A 169 2.79 16.23 -37.55
CA ILE A 169 4.09 15.59 -37.30
C ILE A 169 4.96 16.47 -36.40
N LYS A 170 5.04 17.77 -36.69
CA LYS A 170 5.83 18.72 -35.90
C LYS A 170 5.35 18.76 -34.43
N ARG A 171 4.05 18.96 -34.20
CA ARG A 171 3.47 19.01 -32.86
C ARG A 171 3.66 17.71 -32.07
N THR A 172 3.53 16.54 -32.72
CA THR A 172 3.75 15.25 -32.06
C THR A 172 5.22 15.06 -31.69
N LYS A 173 6.18 15.53 -32.50
CA LYS A 173 7.61 15.49 -32.15
C LYS A 173 7.93 16.42 -30.96
N GLU A 174 7.42 17.65 -30.98
CA GLU A 174 7.60 18.59 -29.86
C GLU A 174 7.03 18.04 -28.56
N LEU A 175 5.85 17.40 -28.61
CA LEU A 175 5.27 16.73 -27.45
C LEU A 175 6.16 15.55 -26.98
N LEU A 176 6.68 14.75 -27.90
CA LEU A 176 7.55 13.63 -27.58
C LEU A 176 8.84 14.10 -26.87
N GLU A 177 9.50 15.12 -27.38
CA GLU A 177 10.70 15.72 -26.76
C GLU A 177 10.40 16.26 -25.36
N PHE A 178 9.26 16.91 -25.17
CA PHE A 178 8.80 17.36 -23.87
C PHE A 178 8.61 16.21 -22.89
N LEU A 179 7.90 15.15 -23.30
CA LEU A 179 7.65 13.98 -22.44
C LEU A 179 8.96 13.25 -22.08
N GLU A 180 9.89 13.12 -23.03
CA GLU A 180 11.21 12.52 -22.78
C GLU A 180 12.01 13.35 -21.76
N THR A 181 11.95 14.67 -21.82
CA THR A 181 12.56 15.56 -20.82
C THR A 181 11.95 15.37 -19.44
N GLN A 182 10.60 15.27 -19.35
CA GLN A 182 9.94 15.02 -18.07
C GLN A 182 10.34 13.68 -17.45
N VAL A 183 10.53 12.63 -18.25
CA VAL A 183 11.04 11.33 -17.75
C VAL A 183 12.44 11.48 -17.16
N GLN A 184 13.33 12.24 -17.82
CA GLN A 184 14.68 12.49 -17.29
C GLN A 184 14.66 13.26 -15.97
N ASP A 185 13.77 14.24 -15.83
CA ASP A 185 13.64 15.03 -14.61
C ASP A 185 13.11 14.17 -13.45
N ILE A 186 12.12 13.29 -13.70
CA ILE A 186 11.66 12.30 -12.72
C ILE A 186 12.80 11.37 -12.31
N GLU A 187 13.61 10.89 -13.23
CA GLU A 187 14.76 10.03 -12.93
C GLU A 187 15.82 10.75 -12.08
N LYS A 188 16.05 12.06 -12.27
CA LYS A 188 16.87 12.89 -11.38
C LYS A 188 16.27 12.99 -9.98
N ASP A 189 14.95 13.21 -9.88
CA ASP A 189 14.25 13.27 -8.59
C ASP A 189 14.32 11.93 -7.83
N MET A 190 14.24 10.81 -8.56
CA MET A 190 14.47 9.48 -7.97
C MET A 190 15.88 9.34 -7.42
N ALA A 191 16.90 9.73 -8.20
CA ALA A 191 18.29 9.68 -7.78
C ALA A 191 18.53 10.55 -6.53
N GLN A 192 18.03 11.78 -6.49
CA GLN A 192 18.12 12.66 -5.32
C GLN A 192 17.44 12.05 -4.09
N THR A 193 16.29 11.40 -4.28
CA THR A 193 15.56 10.75 -3.18
C THR A 193 16.36 9.57 -2.62
N ILE A 194 17.00 8.78 -3.48
CA ILE A 194 17.87 7.67 -3.07
C ILE A 194 19.12 8.20 -2.36
N ASP A 195 19.76 9.24 -2.90
CA ASP A 195 20.97 9.83 -2.33
C ASP A 195 20.76 10.47 -0.94
N SER A 196 19.54 10.92 -0.66
CA SER A 196 19.18 11.50 0.63
C SER A 196 19.01 10.49 1.78
N ASP A 197 19.01 9.18 1.48
CA ASP A 197 18.82 8.11 2.45
C ASP A 197 19.94 7.06 2.29
N ALA A 198 20.84 7.00 3.28
CA ALA A 198 22.04 6.17 3.21
C ALA A 198 21.75 4.67 3.05
N GLU A 199 20.68 4.17 3.71
CA GLU A 199 20.26 2.76 3.59
C GLU A 199 19.74 2.45 2.18
N LEU A 200 18.89 3.34 1.64
CA LEU A 200 18.40 3.22 0.27
C LEU A 200 19.53 3.26 -0.74
N LYS A 201 20.46 4.20 -0.58
CA LYS A 201 21.60 4.36 -1.47
C LYS A 201 22.47 3.11 -1.54
N ASN A 202 22.78 2.53 -0.37
CA ASN A 202 23.59 1.31 -0.30
C ASN A 202 22.88 0.15 -1.01
N ASN A 203 21.60 -0.09 -0.71
CA ASN A 203 20.85 -1.18 -1.33
C ASN A 203 20.64 -0.97 -2.84
N TYR A 204 20.43 0.27 -3.27
CA TYR A 204 20.34 0.62 -4.68
C TYR A 204 21.65 0.32 -5.43
N GLN A 205 22.78 0.71 -4.86
CA GLN A 205 24.10 0.42 -5.43
C GLN A 205 24.36 -1.09 -5.53
N LEU A 206 24.02 -1.86 -4.48
CA LEU A 206 24.11 -3.31 -4.50
C LEU A 206 23.26 -3.93 -5.62
N LEU A 207 22.04 -3.45 -5.83
CA LEU A 207 21.18 -3.93 -6.91
C LEU A 207 21.79 -3.66 -8.29
N LEU A 208 22.43 -2.52 -8.49
CA LEU A 208 23.07 -2.17 -9.76
C LEU A 208 24.30 -3.01 -10.08
N THR A 209 24.92 -3.69 -9.12
CA THR A 209 26.01 -4.65 -9.39
C THR A 209 25.53 -5.93 -10.08
N ILE A 210 24.23 -6.20 -10.04
CA ILE A 210 23.64 -7.40 -10.61
C ILE A 210 23.43 -7.17 -12.12
N SER A 211 24.04 -8.00 -12.95
CA SER A 211 23.90 -7.93 -14.40
C SER A 211 22.42 -8.04 -14.81
N GLY A 212 21.95 -7.11 -15.65
CA GLY A 212 20.55 -7.04 -16.10
C GLY A 212 19.63 -6.22 -15.19
N ILE A 213 20.06 -5.76 -14.03
CA ILE A 213 19.30 -4.83 -13.20
C ILE A 213 19.73 -3.40 -13.53
N GLY A 214 18.89 -2.69 -14.28
CA GLY A 214 19.03 -1.25 -14.50
C GLY A 214 18.30 -0.42 -13.44
N ILE A 215 18.41 0.92 -13.53
CA ILE A 215 17.86 1.91 -12.59
C ILE A 215 16.40 1.61 -12.25
N VAL A 216 15.55 1.43 -13.27
CA VAL A 216 14.11 1.21 -13.09
C VAL A 216 13.81 -0.06 -12.30
N ASN A 217 14.50 -1.15 -12.60
CA ASN A 217 14.32 -2.43 -11.89
C ASN A 217 14.83 -2.34 -10.45
N ALA A 218 15.95 -1.66 -10.23
CA ALA A 218 16.49 -1.44 -8.88
C ALA A 218 15.50 -0.64 -8.02
N VAL A 219 14.98 0.48 -8.53
CA VAL A 219 13.97 1.29 -7.80
C VAL A 219 12.67 0.51 -7.59
N ASN A 220 12.19 -0.24 -8.60
CA ASN A 220 11.01 -1.10 -8.44
C ASN A 220 11.19 -2.13 -7.32
N THR A 221 12.36 -2.77 -7.25
CA THR A 221 12.66 -3.76 -6.21
C THR A 221 12.66 -3.10 -4.84
N ILE A 222 13.32 -1.96 -4.67
CA ILE A 222 13.32 -1.19 -3.40
C ILE A 222 11.90 -0.84 -2.97
N VAL A 223 11.09 -0.30 -3.89
CA VAL A 223 9.70 0.09 -3.60
C VAL A 223 8.84 -1.11 -3.25
N ALA A 224 8.92 -2.19 -4.04
CA ALA A 224 8.11 -3.40 -3.86
C ALA A 224 8.45 -4.16 -2.57
N THR A 225 9.70 -4.10 -2.14
CA THR A 225 10.18 -4.81 -0.93
C THR A 225 10.22 -3.92 0.30
N HIS A 226 9.83 -2.65 0.20
CA HIS A 226 10.04 -1.62 1.23
C HIS A 226 11.49 -1.62 1.73
N ASN A 227 12.42 -1.56 0.79
CA ASN A 227 13.86 -1.65 1.06
C ASN A 227 14.25 -2.96 1.77
N PHE A 228 13.74 -4.10 1.26
CA PHE A 228 13.95 -5.47 1.76
C PHE A 228 13.37 -5.75 3.15
N LYS A 229 12.45 -4.91 3.66
CA LYS A 229 11.82 -5.10 4.98
C LYS A 229 10.46 -5.82 4.92
N MET A 230 9.87 -5.96 3.72
CA MET A 230 8.51 -6.51 3.57
C MET A 230 8.46 -8.04 3.55
N PHE A 231 9.52 -8.70 3.06
CA PHE A 231 9.57 -10.14 2.85
C PHE A 231 10.67 -10.78 3.71
N ASP A 232 10.39 -11.93 4.32
CA ASP A 232 11.35 -12.65 5.14
C ASP A 232 12.42 -13.37 4.31
N ASN A 233 12.11 -13.68 3.04
CA ASN A 233 13.00 -14.38 2.14
C ASN A 233 12.67 -14.12 0.66
N ALA A 234 13.62 -14.49 -0.22
CA ALA A 234 13.52 -14.30 -1.66
C ALA A 234 12.34 -15.05 -2.30
N ARG A 235 11.93 -16.21 -1.75
CA ARG A 235 10.82 -17.02 -2.28
C ARG A 235 9.48 -16.28 -2.12
N GLN A 236 9.27 -15.60 -0.99
CA GLN A 236 8.08 -14.78 -0.78
C GLN A 236 8.02 -13.62 -1.78
N TYR A 237 9.16 -12.97 -2.02
CA TYR A 237 9.23 -11.90 -3.02
C TYR A 237 8.99 -12.43 -4.44
N ALA A 238 9.63 -13.55 -4.82
CA ALA A 238 9.41 -14.19 -6.12
C ALA A 238 7.93 -14.56 -6.35
N SER A 239 7.27 -15.07 -5.31
CA SER A 239 5.83 -15.34 -5.34
C SER A 239 4.99 -14.08 -5.53
N TYR A 240 5.35 -13.00 -4.83
CA TYR A 240 4.68 -11.70 -4.92
C TYR A 240 4.76 -11.10 -6.33
N ILE A 241 5.91 -11.17 -6.99
CA ILE A 241 6.11 -10.68 -8.36
C ILE A 241 5.68 -11.69 -9.45
N GLY A 242 5.20 -12.88 -9.06
CA GLY A 242 4.64 -13.88 -9.97
C GLY A 242 5.66 -14.69 -10.76
N VAL A 243 6.93 -14.75 -10.30
CA VAL A 243 8.00 -15.55 -10.96
C VAL A 243 8.34 -16.83 -10.21
N ALA A 244 7.74 -17.08 -9.05
CA ALA A 244 7.89 -18.34 -8.36
C ALA A 244 7.20 -19.46 -9.15
N PRO A 245 7.83 -20.62 -9.36
CA PRO A 245 7.17 -21.77 -9.96
C PRO A 245 6.04 -22.25 -9.02
N PHE A 246 4.82 -22.34 -9.53
CA PHE A 246 3.75 -23.04 -8.84
C PHE A 246 3.90 -24.52 -9.17
N GLU A 247 4.12 -25.35 -8.17
CA GLU A 247 3.93 -26.81 -8.32
C GLU A 247 2.42 -27.06 -8.49
N HIS A 248 2.06 -27.69 -9.58
CA HIS A 248 0.69 -28.13 -9.90
C HIS A 248 0.41 -29.49 -9.25
#